data_8955c2802e457e1d2da29aa3759e23a9
#
_entry.id   8955c2802e457e1d2da29aa3759e23a9
#
_cell.length_a   1.000
_cell.length_b   1.000
_cell.length_c   1.000
_cell.angle_alpha   90.00
_cell.angle_beta   90.00
_cell.angle_gamma   90.00
#
_symmetry.space_group_name_H-M   'P 1'
#
loop_
_entity.id
_entity.type
_entity.pdbx_description
1 polymer ?
#
loop_
_entity_poly.entity_id
_entity_poly.type
_entity_poly.pdbx_seq_one_letter_code
_entity_poly.pdbx_strand_id
1 'polypeptide(L)'
;MSHKKDKIRNISKSNREALKKDFIKQASNDISQKIITSKYFKDANNIGCYLSTEYEVSTDIIISSIHKTNKNLYVPKIKQEHAMDFVKMTLNSNMIKNKFGIHEPLSEDIIDANKLDIVVVPIVAFDEKKNRIGMGGGFYDRKFKYKKNIKTKYPLLIGVAFECQKVEKIKPECWDVKLSAIVTELNEFN
;
A
#
# COMPACT_ATOMS: atom_id res chain seq x y z
N MET A 1 14.65 -1.58 16.59
CA MET A 1 14.06 -2.45 15.56
C MET A 1 14.74 -3.80 15.60
N SER A 2 14.02 -4.89 15.42
CA SER A 2 14.61 -6.23 15.53
C SER A 2 15.55 -6.48 14.34
N HIS A 3 16.82 -6.77 14.60
CA HIS A 3 17.85 -7.15 13.61
C HIS A 3 17.34 -8.20 12.59
N LYS A 4 16.41 -9.05 13.03
CA LYS A 4 15.76 -10.05 12.17
C LYS A 4 14.83 -9.41 11.11
N LYS A 5 14.05 -8.37 11.44
CA LYS A 5 13.20 -7.67 10.45
C LYS A 5 14.04 -6.91 9.42
N ASP A 6 15.18 -6.35 9.82
CA ASP A 6 16.09 -5.66 8.90
C ASP A 6 16.73 -6.63 7.91
N LYS A 7 17.13 -7.83 8.36
CA LYS A 7 17.63 -8.89 7.46
C LYS A 7 16.58 -9.31 6.44
N ILE A 8 15.34 -9.56 6.87
CA ILE A 8 14.24 -9.91 5.95
C ILE A 8 14.01 -8.77 4.96
N ARG A 9 13.96 -7.52 5.43
CA ARG A 9 13.76 -6.34 4.58
C ARG A 9 14.81 -6.25 3.48
N ASN A 10 16.09 -6.41 3.83
CA ASN A 10 17.19 -6.32 2.87
C ASN A 10 17.12 -7.43 1.82
N ILE A 11 16.88 -8.68 2.23
CA ILE A 11 16.74 -9.82 1.30
C ILE A 11 15.55 -9.58 0.35
N SER A 12 14.38 -9.23 0.89
CA SER A 12 13.19 -9.02 0.05
C SER A 12 13.31 -7.84 -0.89
N LYS A 13 14.02 -6.78 -0.48
CA LYS A 13 14.37 -5.66 -1.39
C LYS A 13 15.26 -6.14 -2.52
N SER A 14 16.35 -6.85 -2.23
CA SER A 14 17.24 -7.40 -3.27
C SER A 14 16.50 -8.32 -4.23
N ASN A 15 15.62 -9.21 -3.73
CA ASN A 15 14.82 -10.09 -4.58
C ASN A 15 13.93 -9.29 -5.52
N ARG A 16 13.28 -8.24 -5.02
CA ARG A 16 12.42 -7.36 -5.80
C ARG A 16 13.21 -6.55 -6.85
N GLU A 17 14.36 -6.01 -6.47
CA GLU A 17 15.24 -5.22 -7.34
C GLU A 17 15.89 -6.07 -8.46
N ALA A 18 15.98 -7.38 -8.25
CA ALA A 18 16.46 -8.33 -9.26
C ALA A 18 15.41 -8.71 -10.32
N LEU A 19 14.15 -8.30 -10.14
CA LEU A 19 13.09 -8.60 -11.12
C LEU A 19 13.31 -7.80 -12.41
N LYS A 20 13.07 -8.47 -13.56
CA LYS A 20 13.13 -7.82 -14.86
C LYS A 20 11.97 -6.82 -15.03
N LYS A 21 12.21 -5.72 -15.72
CA LYS A 21 11.20 -4.66 -15.96
C LYS A 21 9.92 -5.19 -16.61
N ASP A 22 10.04 -6.08 -17.59
CA ASP A 22 8.88 -6.68 -18.25
C ASP A 22 8.05 -7.54 -17.29
N PHE A 23 8.72 -8.31 -16.40
CA PHE A 23 8.02 -9.05 -15.35
C PHE A 23 7.30 -8.11 -14.39
N ILE A 24 7.97 -7.07 -13.90
CA ILE A 24 7.36 -6.06 -12.99
C ILE A 24 6.11 -5.48 -13.64
N LYS A 25 6.18 -5.11 -14.92
CA LYS A 25 5.05 -4.57 -15.67
C LYS A 25 3.89 -5.56 -15.75
N GLN A 26 4.16 -6.79 -16.18
CA GLN A 26 3.12 -7.82 -16.32
C GLN A 26 2.50 -8.17 -14.97
N ALA A 27 3.32 -8.47 -13.95
CA ALA A 27 2.87 -8.80 -12.62
C ALA A 27 2.06 -7.66 -11.97
N SER A 28 2.47 -6.41 -12.18
CA SER A 28 1.70 -5.25 -11.72
C SER A 28 0.32 -5.14 -12.40
N ASN A 29 0.25 -5.48 -13.69
CA ASN A 29 -1.03 -5.53 -14.40
C ASN A 29 -1.94 -6.62 -13.82
N ASP A 30 -1.42 -7.82 -13.59
CA ASP A 30 -2.20 -8.95 -13.06
C ASP A 30 -2.71 -8.64 -11.65
N ILE A 31 -1.86 -8.09 -10.77
CA ILE A 31 -2.24 -7.62 -9.44
C ILE A 31 -3.33 -6.55 -9.53
N SER A 32 -3.14 -5.56 -10.40
CA SER A 32 -4.10 -4.47 -10.59
C SER A 32 -5.45 -4.99 -11.06
N GLN A 33 -5.47 -5.96 -12.00
CA GLN A 33 -6.71 -6.58 -12.48
C GLN A 33 -7.46 -7.31 -11.35
N LYS A 34 -6.75 -8.08 -10.51
CA LYS A 34 -7.34 -8.71 -9.33
C LYS A 34 -7.99 -7.68 -8.40
N ILE A 35 -7.30 -6.56 -8.14
CA ILE A 35 -7.82 -5.48 -7.28
C ILE A 35 -9.08 -4.86 -7.87
N ILE A 36 -9.04 -4.35 -9.12
CA ILE A 36 -10.14 -3.58 -9.71
C ILE A 36 -11.39 -4.43 -10.00
N THR A 37 -11.24 -5.75 -10.17
CA THR A 37 -12.37 -6.67 -10.36
C THR A 37 -12.95 -7.17 -9.04
N SER A 38 -12.25 -6.99 -7.92
CA SER A 38 -12.70 -7.44 -6.60
C SER A 38 -13.97 -6.74 -6.13
N LYS A 39 -14.73 -7.43 -5.27
CA LYS A 39 -15.92 -6.85 -4.64
C LYS A 39 -15.58 -5.64 -3.78
N TYR A 40 -14.49 -5.69 -3.00
CA TYR A 40 -14.11 -4.57 -2.13
C TYR A 40 -13.75 -3.30 -2.92
N PHE A 41 -13.17 -3.42 -4.12
CA PHE A 41 -12.91 -2.26 -4.97
C PHE A 41 -14.20 -1.72 -5.60
N LYS A 42 -15.08 -2.60 -6.08
CA LYS A 42 -16.36 -2.20 -6.70
C LYS A 42 -17.24 -1.43 -5.73
N ASP A 43 -17.31 -1.89 -4.48
CA ASP A 43 -18.14 -1.29 -3.43
C ASP A 43 -17.51 -0.01 -2.81
N ALA A 44 -16.21 0.22 -2.98
CA ALA A 44 -15.51 1.36 -2.41
C ALA A 44 -15.80 2.66 -3.17
N ASN A 45 -15.90 3.78 -2.45
CA ASN A 45 -15.99 5.13 -2.99
C ASN A 45 -14.73 5.95 -2.69
N ASN A 46 -14.18 5.82 -1.48
CA ASN A 46 -12.99 6.54 -1.03
C ASN A 46 -11.81 5.57 -0.93
N ILE A 47 -10.85 5.71 -1.82
CA ILE A 47 -9.74 4.76 -1.98
C ILE A 47 -8.42 5.46 -1.68
N GLY A 48 -7.71 4.95 -0.66
CA GLY A 48 -6.32 5.30 -0.42
C GLY A 48 -5.41 4.46 -1.32
N CYS A 49 -4.48 5.10 -2.05
CA CYS A 49 -3.52 4.39 -2.90
C CYS A 49 -2.18 5.11 -2.89
N TYR A 50 -1.08 4.38 -2.74
CA TYR A 50 0.26 4.95 -2.85
C TYR A 50 0.64 5.21 -4.31
N LEU A 51 1.57 6.14 -4.53
CA LEU A 51 2.21 6.35 -5.82
C LEU A 51 3.47 5.48 -5.86
N SER A 52 3.52 4.54 -6.79
CA SER A 52 4.57 3.53 -6.85
C SER A 52 5.91 4.09 -7.31
N THR A 53 6.98 3.56 -6.75
CA THR A 53 8.36 3.75 -7.21
C THR A 53 8.78 2.63 -8.17
N GLU A 54 9.97 2.73 -8.78
CA GLU A 54 10.44 1.87 -9.88
C GLU A 54 10.35 0.35 -9.57
N TYR A 55 10.63 -0.06 -8.33
CA TYR A 55 10.66 -1.48 -7.96
C TYR A 55 9.42 -1.93 -7.17
N GLU A 56 8.41 -1.08 -7.04
CA GLU A 56 7.16 -1.45 -6.39
C GLU A 56 6.14 -1.96 -7.42
N VAL A 57 5.11 -2.65 -6.93
CA VAL A 57 3.95 -2.95 -7.77
C VAL A 57 3.38 -1.63 -8.27
N SER A 58 3.33 -1.43 -9.60
CA SER A 58 2.75 -0.20 -10.18
C SER A 58 1.26 -0.12 -9.86
N THR A 59 0.87 1.06 -9.39
CA THR A 59 -0.53 1.40 -9.07
C THR A 59 -1.23 2.20 -10.15
N ASP A 60 -0.60 2.44 -11.29
CA ASP A 60 -1.11 3.30 -12.37
C ASP A 60 -2.46 2.84 -12.91
N ILE A 61 -2.65 1.51 -13.09
CA ILE A 61 -3.91 0.93 -13.55
C ILE A 61 -5.01 1.10 -12.49
N ILE A 62 -4.69 0.90 -11.21
CA ILE A 62 -5.63 1.09 -10.10
C ILE A 62 -6.06 2.55 -10.05
N ILE A 63 -5.11 3.48 -10.10
CA ILE A 63 -5.35 4.94 -10.09
C ILE A 63 -6.20 5.34 -11.30
N SER A 64 -5.83 4.88 -12.50
CA SER A 64 -6.61 5.14 -13.72
C SER A 64 -8.05 4.61 -13.60
N SER A 65 -8.22 3.41 -13.02
CA SER A 65 -9.55 2.82 -12.81
C SER A 65 -10.39 3.62 -11.79
N ILE A 66 -9.77 4.13 -10.72
CA ILE A 66 -10.43 5.00 -9.73
C ILE A 66 -11.02 6.22 -10.45
N HIS A 67 -10.21 6.91 -11.28
CA HIS A 67 -10.67 8.09 -12.01
C HIS A 67 -11.77 7.76 -13.02
N LYS A 68 -11.64 6.66 -13.78
CA LYS A 68 -12.63 6.22 -14.77
C LYS A 68 -13.99 5.85 -14.15
N THR A 69 -14.01 5.45 -12.90
CA THR A 69 -15.23 5.00 -12.21
C THR A 69 -15.81 6.04 -11.25
N ASN A 70 -15.38 7.30 -11.35
CA ASN A 70 -15.82 8.43 -10.53
C ASN A 70 -15.66 8.18 -9.00
N LYS A 71 -14.68 7.34 -8.61
CA LYS A 71 -14.32 7.14 -7.21
C LYS A 71 -13.34 8.22 -6.77
N ASN A 72 -13.27 8.46 -5.46
CA ASN A 72 -12.33 9.43 -4.89
C ASN A 72 -10.99 8.76 -4.61
N LEU A 73 -9.92 9.31 -5.16
CA LEU A 73 -8.55 8.91 -4.89
C LEU A 73 -7.93 9.79 -3.82
N TYR A 74 -7.31 9.14 -2.84
CA TYR A 74 -6.50 9.78 -1.81
C TYR A 74 -5.12 9.13 -1.77
N VAL A 75 -4.07 9.96 -1.76
CA VAL A 75 -2.69 9.48 -1.71
C VAL A 75 -2.02 9.87 -0.41
N PRO A 76 -1.06 9.07 0.09
CA PRO A 76 -0.34 9.39 1.31
C PRO A 76 0.54 10.63 1.11
N LYS A 77 0.44 11.60 2.00
CA LYS A 77 1.30 12.78 2.13
C LYS A 77 2.04 12.71 3.45
N ILE A 78 3.37 12.66 3.36
CA ILE A 78 4.22 12.51 4.54
C ILE A 78 4.38 13.85 5.25
N LYS A 79 4.22 13.85 6.57
CA LYS A 79 4.42 15.00 7.45
C LYS A 79 5.65 14.81 8.35
N GLN A 80 5.92 15.80 9.17
CA GLN A 80 6.96 15.72 10.22
C GLN A 80 6.65 14.60 11.22
N GLU A 81 7.65 14.17 11.99
CA GLU A 81 7.52 13.16 13.06
C GLU A 81 6.97 11.81 12.57
N HIS A 82 7.25 11.45 11.32
CA HIS A 82 6.73 10.22 10.69
C HIS A 82 5.19 10.14 10.67
N ALA A 83 4.49 11.25 10.73
CA ALA A 83 3.05 11.32 10.50
C ALA A 83 2.74 11.22 9.00
N MET A 84 1.53 10.80 8.67
CA MET A 84 1.06 10.64 7.30
C MET A 84 -0.44 10.97 7.25
N ASP A 85 -0.82 11.79 6.27
CA ASP A 85 -2.21 12.03 5.93
C ASP A 85 -2.55 11.46 4.56
N PHE A 86 -3.84 11.27 4.31
CA PHE A 86 -4.34 10.98 2.98
C PHE A 86 -4.96 12.23 2.40
N VAL A 87 -4.44 12.69 1.27
CA VAL A 87 -4.89 13.89 0.58
C VAL A 87 -5.51 13.55 -0.76
N LYS A 88 -6.57 14.26 -1.13
CA LYS A 88 -7.27 14.03 -2.39
C LYS A 88 -6.37 14.32 -3.58
N MET A 89 -6.37 13.41 -4.53
CA MET A 89 -5.67 13.55 -5.80
C MET A 89 -6.66 13.40 -6.97
N THR A 90 -6.59 14.33 -7.90
CA THR A 90 -7.36 14.34 -9.15
C THR A 90 -6.40 14.34 -10.34
N LEU A 91 -6.91 14.19 -11.56
CA LEU A 91 -6.12 14.27 -12.78
C LEU A 91 -5.42 15.63 -12.96
N ASN A 92 -5.98 16.70 -12.37
CA ASN A 92 -5.46 18.06 -12.47
C ASN A 92 -4.67 18.49 -11.22
N SER A 93 -4.32 17.57 -10.33
CA SER A 93 -3.55 17.90 -9.13
C SER A 93 -2.14 18.32 -9.48
N ASN A 94 -1.72 19.50 -9.01
CA ASN A 94 -0.32 19.92 -9.06
C ASN A 94 0.51 19.04 -8.12
N MET A 95 1.62 18.51 -8.64
CA MET A 95 2.49 17.56 -7.92
C MET A 95 3.82 18.21 -7.58
N ILE A 96 4.33 17.90 -6.38
CA ILE A 96 5.69 18.27 -5.94
C ILE A 96 6.44 17.02 -5.51
N LYS A 97 7.78 17.06 -5.56
CA LYS A 97 8.61 16.00 -4.98
C LYS A 97 8.84 16.28 -3.51
N ASN A 98 8.56 15.28 -2.67
CA ASN A 98 8.90 15.35 -1.25
C ASN A 98 10.40 15.04 -1.00
N LYS A 99 10.83 15.11 0.26
CA LYS A 99 12.22 14.82 0.67
C LYS A 99 12.72 13.39 0.35
N PHE A 100 11.84 12.47 0.00
CA PHE A 100 12.16 11.11 -0.42
C PHE A 100 12.13 10.94 -1.94
N GLY A 101 11.93 12.04 -2.70
CA GLY A 101 11.84 12.01 -4.17
C GLY A 101 10.49 11.50 -4.71
N ILE A 102 9.51 11.25 -3.83
CA ILE A 102 8.17 10.77 -4.20
C ILE A 102 7.29 11.98 -4.54
N HIS A 103 6.53 11.87 -5.63
CA HIS A 103 5.57 12.91 -5.98
C HIS A 103 4.38 12.89 -5.01
N GLU A 104 4.00 14.06 -4.51
CA GLU A 104 2.84 14.28 -3.65
C GLU A 104 2.02 15.45 -4.18
N PRO A 105 0.67 15.40 -4.11
CA PRO A 105 -0.15 16.53 -4.50
C PRO A 105 0.02 17.70 -3.53
N LEU A 106 -0.02 18.90 -4.08
CA LEU A 106 -0.04 20.15 -3.28
C LEU A 106 -1.34 20.30 -2.48
N SER A 107 -2.36 19.51 -2.81
CA SER A 107 -3.68 19.55 -2.16
C SER A 107 -3.57 19.46 -0.64
N GLU A 108 -4.45 20.19 0.04
CA GLU A 108 -4.71 20.13 1.48
C GLU A 108 -6.08 19.53 1.81
N ASP A 109 -6.77 18.98 0.79
CA ASP A 109 -8.04 18.27 1.00
C ASP A 109 -7.76 16.89 1.63
N ILE A 110 -7.72 16.87 2.97
CA ILE A 110 -7.37 15.72 3.80
C ILE A 110 -8.64 14.96 4.15
N ILE A 111 -8.58 13.63 4.02
CA ILE A 111 -9.61 12.73 4.54
C ILE A 111 -9.16 12.07 5.85
N ASP A 112 -10.08 11.93 6.81
CA ASP A 112 -9.84 11.04 7.94
C ASP A 112 -9.69 9.60 7.47
N ALA A 113 -8.65 8.91 7.93
CA ALA A 113 -8.35 7.56 7.48
C ALA A 113 -9.47 6.54 7.76
N ASN A 114 -10.34 6.80 8.74
CA ASN A 114 -11.52 5.98 9.05
C ASN A 114 -12.68 6.15 8.06
N LYS A 115 -12.64 7.18 7.21
CA LYS A 115 -13.61 7.44 6.12
C LYS A 115 -13.18 6.82 4.79
N LEU A 116 -11.97 6.22 4.72
CA LEU A 116 -11.55 5.44 3.58
C LEU A 116 -12.26 4.07 3.61
N ASP A 117 -12.63 3.56 2.44
CA ASP A 117 -13.22 2.23 2.31
C ASP A 117 -12.14 1.16 2.18
N ILE A 118 -11.17 1.42 1.32
CA ILE A 118 -9.99 0.57 1.13
C ILE A 118 -8.72 1.41 1.08
N VAL A 119 -7.60 0.80 1.44
CA VAL A 119 -6.28 1.37 1.27
C VAL A 119 -5.36 0.34 0.64
N VAL A 120 -4.82 0.65 -0.52
CA VAL A 120 -3.75 -0.14 -1.17
C VAL A 120 -2.43 0.20 -0.49
N VAL A 121 -1.78 -0.83 0.08
CA VAL A 121 -0.61 -0.68 0.96
C VAL A 121 0.62 -1.30 0.30
N PRO A 122 1.73 -0.53 0.13
CA PRO A 122 2.99 -1.09 -0.37
C PRO A 122 3.65 -1.99 0.67
N ILE A 123 4.25 -3.09 0.22
CA ILE A 123 4.88 -4.09 1.08
C ILE A 123 6.32 -4.34 0.63
N VAL A 124 7.23 -4.54 1.59
CA VAL A 124 8.59 -5.04 1.34
C VAL A 124 8.65 -6.56 1.49
N ALA A 125 8.05 -7.10 2.55
CA ALA A 125 7.91 -8.53 2.75
C ALA A 125 6.58 -8.84 3.44
N PHE A 126 6.04 -10.04 3.23
CA PHE A 126 4.81 -10.50 3.88
C PHE A 126 4.84 -12.00 4.15
N ASP A 127 3.94 -12.45 5.03
CA ASP A 127 3.65 -13.86 5.27
C ASP A 127 2.17 -14.20 5.00
N GLU A 128 1.85 -15.49 4.92
CA GLU A 128 0.49 -15.98 4.67
C GLU A 128 -0.51 -15.58 5.76
N LYS A 129 -0.03 -15.20 6.94
CA LYS A 129 -0.87 -14.68 8.03
C LYS A 129 -1.18 -13.20 7.87
N LYS A 130 -0.79 -12.59 6.73
CA LYS A 130 -1.00 -11.18 6.40
C LYS A 130 -0.25 -10.20 7.31
N ASN A 131 0.84 -10.67 7.94
CA ASN A 131 1.80 -9.77 8.56
C ASN A 131 2.70 -9.18 7.47
N ARG A 132 3.13 -7.93 7.65
CA ARG A 132 3.98 -7.26 6.68
C ARG A 132 5.22 -6.63 7.32
N ILE A 133 6.23 -6.45 6.47
CA ILE A 133 7.36 -5.56 6.73
C ILE A 133 7.32 -4.45 5.68
N GLY A 134 7.33 -3.20 6.13
CA GLY A 134 7.46 -2.02 5.28
C GLY A 134 8.90 -1.50 5.24
N MET A 135 9.09 -0.30 4.68
CA MET A 135 10.40 0.37 4.53
C MET A 135 11.04 0.80 5.87
N GLY A 136 10.36 0.62 7.00
CA GLY A 136 10.91 0.93 8.33
C GLY A 136 10.42 2.25 8.95
N GLY A 137 9.76 3.11 8.19
CA GLY A 137 9.22 4.39 8.68
C GLY A 137 7.99 4.26 9.57
N GLY A 138 7.28 3.13 9.58
CA GLY A 138 6.11 2.87 10.43
C GLY A 138 4.88 3.75 10.14
N PHE A 139 4.81 4.40 8.98
CA PHE A 139 3.75 5.34 8.62
C PHE A 139 2.35 4.72 8.68
N TYR A 140 2.16 3.57 8.04
CA TYR A 140 0.88 2.87 8.00
C TYR A 140 0.47 2.33 9.37
N ASP A 141 1.41 1.81 10.16
CA ASP A 141 1.12 1.28 11.49
C ASP A 141 0.67 2.38 12.44
N ARG A 142 1.32 3.56 12.39
CA ARG A 142 0.87 4.73 13.16
C ARG A 142 -0.47 5.27 12.68
N LYS A 143 -0.66 5.42 11.35
CA LYS A 143 -1.91 5.96 10.80
C LYS A 143 -3.11 5.10 11.14
N PHE A 144 -2.95 3.77 11.10
CA PHE A 144 -4.04 2.82 11.31
C PHE A 144 -4.02 2.15 12.70
N LYS A 145 -3.23 2.65 13.66
CA LYS A 145 -3.16 2.08 15.03
C LYS A 145 -4.53 1.94 15.71
N TYR A 146 -5.47 2.83 15.41
CA TYR A 146 -6.82 2.81 15.96
C TYR A 146 -7.58 1.52 15.64
N LYS A 147 -7.29 0.86 14.52
CA LYS A 147 -7.93 -0.41 14.12
C LYS A 147 -7.65 -1.55 15.10
N LYS A 148 -6.65 -1.42 15.96
CA LYS A 148 -6.35 -2.42 17.00
C LYS A 148 -7.29 -2.33 18.18
N ASN A 149 -7.78 -1.13 18.47
CA ASN A 149 -8.61 -0.84 19.65
C ASN A 149 -10.10 -0.77 19.32
N ILE A 150 -10.42 -0.48 18.06
CA ILE A 150 -11.79 -0.34 17.58
C ILE A 150 -12.06 -1.50 16.62
N LYS A 151 -13.10 -2.29 16.87
CA LYS A 151 -13.55 -3.36 15.96
C LYS A 151 -14.20 -2.75 14.71
N THR A 152 -13.44 -1.98 13.94
CA THR A 152 -13.89 -1.45 12.66
C THR A 152 -13.37 -2.30 11.51
N LYS A 153 -14.27 -2.63 10.58
CA LYS A 153 -13.89 -3.34 9.35
C LYS A 153 -13.11 -2.41 8.42
N TYR A 154 -13.47 -1.14 8.36
CA TYR A 154 -12.93 -0.17 7.41
C TYR A 154 -11.86 0.74 8.01
N PRO A 155 -10.93 1.25 7.15
CA PRO A 155 -10.71 0.78 5.78
C PRO A 155 -10.19 -0.66 5.73
N LEU A 156 -10.47 -1.38 4.64
CA LEU A 156 -9.76 -2.61 4.34
C LEU A 156 -8.34 -2.25 3.89
N LEU A 157 -7.34 -2.81 4.55
CA LEU A 157 -5.93 -2.62 4.18
C LEU A 157 -5.52 -3.76 3.24
N ILE A 158 -5.39 -3.45 1.95
CA ILE A 158 -5.05 -4.42 0.91
C ILE A 158 -3.58 -4.26 0.55
N GLY A 159 -2.76 -5.21 0.96
CA GLY A 159 -1.35 -5.22 0.62
C GLY A 159 -1.14 -5.69 -0.82
N VAL A 160 -0.22 -5.06 -1.53
CA VAL A 160 0.23 -5.50 -2.85
C VAL A 160 1.72 -5.77 -2.83
N ALA A 161 2.13 -6.89 -3.41
CA ALA A 161 3.51 -7.33 -3.45
C ALA A 161 3.73 -8.31 -4.60
N PHE A 162 4.97 -8.48 -5.05
CA PHE A 162 5.33 -9.63 -5.89
C PHE A 162 5.49 -10.88 -5.02
N GLU A 163 5.19 -12.06 -5.57
CA GLU A 163 5.27 -13.31 -4.82
C GLU A 163 6.67 -13.57 -4.24
N CYS A 164 7.73 -13.08 -4.90
CA CYS A 164 9.12 -13.18 -4.39
C CYS A 164 9.36 -12.43 -3.06
N GLN A 165 8.42 -11.59 -2.62
CA GLN A 165 8.45 -10.87 -1.34
C GLN A 165 7.81 -11.67 -0.20
N LYS A 166 7.23 -12.84 -0.51
CA LYS A 166 6.66 -13.76 0.48
C LYS A 166 7.78 -14.42 1.29
N VAL A 167 7.58 -14.48 2.60
CA VAL A 167 8.48 -15.14 3.54
C VAL A 167 7.69 -16.12 4.39
N GLU A 168 8.36 -17.11 4.98
CA GLU A 168 7.72 -18.17 5.78
C GLU A 168 6.95 -17.58 6.97
N LYS A 169 7.58 -16.67 7.72
CA LYS A 169 6.98 -16.14 8.95
C LYS A 169 7.56 -14.79 9.32
N ILE A 170 6.69 -13.85 9.64
CA ILE A 170 7.02 -12.57 10.26
C ILE A 170 6.53 -12.58 11.70
N LYS A 171 7.42 -12.30 12.67
CA LYS A 171 7.00 -12.05 14.05
C LYS A 171 6.49 -10.60 14.13
N PRO A 172 5.17 -10.39 14.32
CA PRO A 172 4.63 -9.05 14.45
C PRO A 172 5.02 -8.43 15.79
N GLU A 173 5.17 -7.12 15.81
CA GLU A 173 5.29 -6.33 17.04
C GLU A 173 3.88 -5.94 17.54
N CYS A 174 3.79 -5.53 18.80
CA CYS A 174 2.51 -5.13 19.37
C CYS A 174 1.86 -3.92 18.68
N TRP A 175 2.63 -3.11 17.97
CA TRP A 175 2.13 -1.95 17.20
C TRP A 175 1.82 -2.25 15.73
N ASP A 176 2.28 -3.38 15.18
CA ASP A 176 2.04 -3.72 13.77
C ASP A 176 0.52 -3.91 13.52
N VAL A 177 0.02 -3.28 12.48
CA VAL A 177 -1.38 -3.38 12.04
C VAL A 177 -1.47 -4.42 10.93
N LYS A 178 -2.27 -5.46 11.16
CA LYS A 178 -2.46 -6.57 10.22
C LYS A 178 -3.22 -6.10 8.98
N LEU A 179 -2.85 -6.65 7.81
CA LEU A 179 -3.58 -6.41 6.57
C LEU A 179 -4.90 -7.21 6.52
N SER A 180 -5.87 -6.69 5.78
CA SER A 180 -7.14 -7.39 5.50
C SER A 180 -6.96 -8.47 4.45
N ALA A 181 -6.21 -8.17 3.39
CA ALA A 181 -5.82 -9.10 2.34
C ALA A 181 -4.45 -8.74 1.78
N ILE A 182 -3.81 -9.68 1.08
CA ILE A 182 -2.60 -9.43 0.27
C ILE A 182 -2.84 -10.02 -1.11
N VAL A 183 -2.47 -9.26 -2.14
CA VAL A 183 -2.61 -9.66 -3.54
C VAL A 183 -1.24 -9.67 -4.20
N THR A 184 -0.89 -10.81 -4.81
CA THR A 184 0.28 -10.98 -5.64
C THR A 184 -0.14 -11.36 -7.06
N GLU A 185 0.80 -11.42 -8.00
CA GLU A 185 0.53 -11.91 -9.37
C GLU A 185 0.05 -13.36 -9.37
N LEU A 186 0.46 -14.16 -8.40
CA LEU A 186 0.08 -15.58 -8.30
C LEU A 186 -1.12 -15.81 -7.38
N ASN A 187 -1.15 -15.18 -6.20
CA ASN A 187 -2.06 -15.54 -5.10
C ASN A 187 -2.84 -14.36 -4.53
N GLU A 188 -3.94 -14.69 -3.84
CA GLU A 188 -4.67 -13.78 -2.96
C GLU A 188 -4.76 -14.42 -1.56
N PHE A 189 -4.30 -13.69 -0.54
CA PHE A 189 -4.35 -14.11 0.86
C PHE A 189 -5.44 -13.29 1.57
N ASN A 190 -6.58 -13.91 1.82
CA ASN A 190 -7.77 -13.31 2.46
C ASN A 190 -7.88 -13.63 3.96
#